data_4629f16310bc649c9e95873fd9b5e2f5
#
_entry.id   4629f16310bc649c9e95873fd9b5e2f5
#
_cell.length_a   1.000
_cell.length_b   1.000
_cell.length_c   1.000
_cell.angle_alpha   90.00
_cell.angle_beta   90.00
_cell.angle_gamma   90.00
#
_symmetry.space_group_name_H-M   'P 1'
#
loop_
_entity.id
_entity.type
_entity.pdbx_description
1 polymer ?
#
loop_
_entity_poly.entity_id
_entity_poly.type
_entity_poly.pdbx_seq_one_letter_code
_entity_poly.pdbx_strand_id
1 'polypeptide(L)'
;WLVNTLIVASVVTISTLFFGSMAGYALAKKKFPGRDKIFWMLLSTMMIPPQVTLIPLYILVTMKLGWGDTYLGLIVPSLVSSWTIFMLKQAMQTLPSSLMDAARIDACTEWGVYWKVVLPLARPALTVAGIFNFVGHWHSFFWPLLVTSKSSMRLLQVGLASFRFENATSYGPMMAGAVISALPIIVMFFALQRFFLQGLTVGAIKG
;
A
#
# COMPACT_ATOMS: atom_id res chain seq x y z
N TRP A 1 5.48 4.66 19.43
CA TRP A 1 4.98 5.25 18.20
C TRP A 1 5.75 4.73 16.97
N LEU A 2 7.09 4.77 16.97
CA LEU A 2 7.92 4.30 15.86
C LEU A 2 7.64 2.82 15.52
N VAL A 3 7.62 1.97 16.54
CA VAL A 3 7.33 0.53 16.38
C VAL A 3 5.93 0.30 15.83
N ASN A 4 4.92 1.00 16.35
CA ASN A 4 3.55 0.90 15.85
C ASN A 4 3.47 1.30 14.38
N THR A 5 4.13 2.41 14.00
CA THR A 5 4.17 2.87 12.61
C THR A 5 4.84 1.85 11.70
N LEU A 6 5.96 1.26 12.15
CA LEU A 6 6.68 0.25 11.39
C LEU A 6 5.81 -1.01 11.18
N ILE A 7 5.13 -1.49 12.23
CA ILE A 7 4.22 -2.63 12.15
C ILE A 7 3.08 -2.34 11.18
N VAL A 8 2.36 -1.22 11.37
CA VAL A 8 1.21 -0.87 10.54
C VAL A 8 1.63 -0.67 9.09
N ALA A 9 2.66 0.15 8.82
CA ALA A 9 3.12 0.41 7.47
C ALA A 9 3.60 -0.87 6.77
N SER A 10 4.32 -1.75 7.46
CA SER A 10 4.81 -3.00 6.89
C SER A 10 3.69 -3.99 6.61
N VAL A 11 2.80 -4.23 7.57
CA VAL A 11 1.69 -5.19 7.41
C VAL A 11 0.73 -4.72 6.32
N VAL A 12 0.35 -3.45 6.32
CA VAL A 12 -0.52 -2.90 5.27
C VAL A 12 0.15 -2.96 3.90
N THR A 13 1.44 -2.63 3.79
CA THR A 13 2.16 -2.72 2.52
C THR A 13 2.21 -4.15 2.00
N ILE A 14 2.56 -5.12 2.83
CA ILE A 14 2.61 -6.54 2.44
C ILE A 14 1.23 -7.02 2.00
N SER A 15 0.18 -6.71 2.75
CA SER A 15 -1.19 -7.12 2.41
C SER A 15 -1.70 -6.47 1.12
N THR A 16 -1.47 -5.18 0.93
CA THR A 16 -1.89 -4.48 -0.29
C THR A 16 -1.16 -5.00 -1.53
N LEU A 17 0.13 -5.36 -1.40
CA LEU A 17 0.87 -6.00 -2.49
C LEU A 17 0.36 -7.42 -2.78
N PHE A 18 0.09 -8.20 -1.74
CA PHE A 18 -0.41 -9.56 -1.87
C PHE A 18 -1.78 -9.59 -2.55
N PHE A 19 -2.77 -8.94 -1.97
CA PHE A 19 -4.13 -8.90 -2.55
C PHE A 19 -4.16 -8.11 -3.86
N GLY A 20 -3.41 -7.01 -3.94
CA GLY A 20 -3.31 -6.18 -5.13
C GLY A 20 -2.70 -6.89 -6.33
N SER A 21 -1.66 -7.72 -6.11
CA SER A 21 -1.05 -8.49 -7.20
C SER A 21 -1.93 -9.64 -7.68
N MET A 22 -2.64 -10.32 -6.77
CA MET A 22 -3.60 -11.36 -7.14
C MET A 22 -4.76 -10.80 -7.97
N ALA A 23 -5.39 -9.72 -7.47
CA ALA A 23 -6.47 -9.05 -8.18
C ALA A 23 -5.99 -8.44 -9.50
N GLY A 24 -4.82 -7.79 -9.48
CA GLY A 24 -4.17 -7.23 -10.68
C GLY A 24 -3.90 -8.28 -11.74
N TYR A 25 -3.37 -9.44 -11.36
CA TYR A 25 -3.15 -10.57 -12.27
C TYR A 25 -4.47 -11.08 -12.87
N ALA A 26 -5.47 -11.31 -12.03
CA ALA A 26 -6.78 -11.78 -12.49
C ALA A 26 -7.40 -10.82 -13.51
N LEU A 27 -7.40 -9.51 -13.20
CA LEU A 27 -7.94 -8.48 -14.07
C LEU A 27 -7.10 -8.24 -15.34
N ALA A 28 -5.79 -8.51 -15.31
CA ALA A 28 -4.90 -8.32 -16.46
C ALA A 28 -4.91 -9.50 -17.42
N LYS A 29 -4.92 -10.73 -16.91
CA LYS A 29 -4.59 -11.94 -17.69
C LYS A 29 -5.70 -12.98 -17.75
N LYS A 30 -6.71 -12.90 -16.88
CA LYS A 30 -7.82 -13.85 -16.90
C LYS A 30 -9.01 -13.29 -17.67
N LYS A 31 -9.73 -14.20 -18.34
CA LYS A 31 -11.00 -13.89 -18.99
C LYS A 31 -12.12 -14.48 -18.13
N PHE A 32 -12.97 -13.63 -17.60
CA PHE A 32 -14.16 -14.04 -16.85
C PHE A 32 -15.30 -13.02 -17.06
N PRO A 33 -16.55 -13.44 -16.92
CA PRO A 33 -17.69 -12.55 -17.10
C PRO A 33 -17.67 -11.43 -16.04
N GLY A 34 -17.93 -10.19 -16.45
CA GLY A 34 -17.94 -9.03 -15.56
C GLY A 34 -16.58 -8.40 -15.25
N ARG A 35 -15.44 -8.95 -15.74
CA ARG A 35 -14.09 -8.44 -15.49
C ARG A 35 -13.98 -6.92 -15.67
N ASP A 36 -14.42 -6.42 -16.79
CA ASP A 36 -14.29 -5.00 -17.11
C ASP A 36 -15.23 -4.14 -16.25
N LYS A 37 -16.43 -4.63 -15.92
CA LYS A 37 -17.33 -3.96 -14.97
C LYS A 37 -16.72 -3.84 -13.58
N ILE A 38 -16.11 -4.91 -13.06
CA ILE A 38 -15.40 -4.90 -11.78
C ILE A 38 -14.25 -3.90 -11.82
N PHE A 39 -13.49 -3.87 -12.92
CA PHE A 39 -12.39 -2.91 -13.06
C PHE A 39 -12.88 -1.46 -13.07
N TRP A 40 -13.97 -1.15 -13.79
CA TRP A 40 -14.56 0.18 -13.78
C TRP A 40 -15.13 0.58 -12.43
N MET A 41 -15.78 -0.34 -11.71
CA MET A 41 -16.21 -0.11 -10.32
C MET A 41 -15.02 0.20 -9.40
N LEU A 42 -13.93 -0.52 -9.54
CA LEU A 42 -12.69 -0.26 -8.79
C LEU A 42 -12.13 1.13 -9.09
N LEU A 43 -12.09 1.53 -10.37
CA LEU A 43 -11.65 2.88 -10.75
C LEU A 43 -12.58 3.96 -10.18
N SER A 44 -13.89 3.74 -10.19
CA SER A 44 -14.85 4.72 -9.64
C SER A 44 -14.65 4.96 -8.15
N THR A 45 -14.20 3.95 -7.38
CA THR A 45 -13.87 4.16 -5.96
C THR A 45 -12.70 5.13 -5.75
N MET A 46 -11.76 5.21 -6.70
CA MET A 46 -10.63 6.13 -6.63
C MET A 46 -11.03 7.60 -6.90
N MET A 47 -12.20 7.83 -7.50
CA MET A 47 -12.73 9.18 -7.73
C MET A 47 -13.38 9.77 -6.46
N ILE A 48 -13.68 8.94 -5.46
CA ILE A 48 -14.25 9.39 -4.19
C ILE A 48 -13.12 9.87 -3.29
N PRO A 49 -13.11 11.15 -2.88
CA PRO A 49 -12.11 11.64 -1.95
C PRO A 49 -12.15 10.85 -0.63
N PRO A 50 -11.00 10.35 -0.12
CA PRO A 50 -10.98 9.56 1.12
C PRO A 50 -11.61 10.26 2.32
N GLN A 51 -11.59 11.59 2.34
CA GLN A 51 -12.16 12.40 3.42
C GLN A 51 -13.68 12.23 3.56
N VAL A 52 -14.39 11.94 2.45
CA VAL A 52 -15.85 11.72 2.48
C VAL A 52 -16.20 10.44 3.21
N THR A 53 -15.40 9.39 3.07
CA THR A 53 -15.64 8.09 3.70
C THR A 53 -15.10 8.00 5.13
N LEU A 54 -14.35 8.99 5.59
CA LEU A 54 -13.61 8.97 6.83
C LEU A 54 -14.52 8.87 8.06
N ILE A 55 -15.59 9.68 8.13
CA ILE A 55 -16.55 9.66 9.25
C ILE A 55 -17.36 8.36 9.28
N PRO A 56 -17.99 7.89 8.19
CA PRO A 56 -18.66 6.60 8.18
C PRO A 56 -17.76 5.43 8.57
N LEU A 57 -16.51 5.43 8.08
CA LEU A 57 -15.53 4.41 8.40
C LEU A 57 -15.14 4.45 9.89
N TYR A 58 -14.95 5.63 10.47
CA TYR A 58 -14.70 5.80 11.90
C TYR A 58 -15.84 5.22 12.75
N ILE A 59 -17.09 5.56 12.42
CA ILE A 59 -18.28 5.02 13.14
C ILE A 59 -18.29 3.49 13.04
N LEU A 60 -18.06 2.93 11.86
CA LEU A 60 -18.02 1.48 11.67
C LEU A 60 -16.93 0.83 12.52
N VAL A 61 -15.68 1.32 12.39
CA VAL A 61 -14.51 0.69 13.00
C VAL A 61 -14.48 0.87 14.52
N THR A 62 -14.79 2.07 15.03
CA THR A 62 -14.66 2.36 16.47
C THR A 62 -15.94 2.08 17.24
N MET A 63 -17.12 2.50 16.73
CA MET A 63 -18.37 2.39 17.46
C MET A 63 -19.08 1.05 17.25
N LYS A 64 -19.04 0.50 16.01
CA LYS A 64 -19.74 -0.76 15.71
C LYS A 64 -18.87 -1.99 15.95
N LEU A 65 -17.61 -1.97 15.51
CA LEU A 65 -16.69 -3.09 15.64
C LEU A 65 -15.86 -3.03 16.94
N GLY A 66 -15.81 -1.89 17.62
CA GLY A 66 -15.03 -1.74 18.86
C GLY A 66 -13.51 -1.83 18.66
N TRP A 67 -13.00 -1.53 17.45
CA TRP A 67 -11.57 -1.65 17.14
C TRP A 67 -10.77 -0.37 17.38
N GLY A 68 -11.36 0.61 18.07
CA GLY A 68 -10.60 1.79 18.54
C GLY A 68 -9.41 1.37 19.40
N ASP A 69 -8.31 2.11 19.31
CA ASP A 69 -7.07 1.82 20.05
C ASP A 69 -6.52 0.40 19.85
N THR A 70 -6.69 -0.18 18.65
CA THR A 70 -6.15 -1.51 18.31
C THR A 70 -5.45 -1.50 16.96
N TYR A 71 -4.55 -2.48 16.73
CA TYR A 71 -3.96 -2.71 15.41
C TYR A 71 -5.01 -3.11 14.35
N LEU A 72 -6.09 -3.76 14.74
CA LEU A 72 -7.17 -4.11 13.80
C LEU A 72 -7.80 -2.86 13.21
N GLY A 73 -8.11 -1.86 14.03
CA GLY A 73 -8.65 -0.59 13.57
C GLY A 73 -7.71 0.20 12.66
N LEU A 74 -6.40 0.09 12.88
CA LEU A 74 -5.39 0.75 12.06
C LEU A 74 -5.13 0.03 10.72
N ILE A 75 -5.14 -1.31 10.72
CA ILE A 75 -4.66 -2.14 9.59
C ILE A 75 -5.79 -2.57 8.67
N VAL A 76 -6.88 -3.13 9.22
CA VAL A 76 -7.91 -3.81 8.42
C VAL A 76 -8.55 -2.92 7.35
N PRO A 77 -8.87 -1.64 7.60
CA PRO A 77 -9.43 -0.76 6.58
C PRO A 77 -8.52 -0.53 5.37
N SER A 78 -7.21 -0.76 5.54
CA SER A 78 -6.18 -0.49 4.53
C SER A 78 -5.57 -1.74 3.89
N LEU A 79 -6.09 -2.95 4.19
CA LEU A 79 -5.53 -4.21 3.67
C LEU A 79 -5.55 -4.32 2.14
N VAL A 80 -6.48 -3.64 1.48
CA VAL A 80 -6.64 -3.64 0.02
C VAL A 80 -6.67 -2.20 -0.49
N SER A 81 -5.93 -1.93 -1.55
CA SER A 81 -5.85 -0.61 -2.19
C SER A 81 -6.24 -0.69 -3.66
N SER A 82 -7.27 0.05 -4.05
CA SER A 82 -7.71 0.17 -5.46
C SER A 82 -6.58 0.70 -6.35
N TRP A 83 -5.79 1.66 -5.84
CA TRP A 83 -4.63 2.19 -6.53
C TRP A 83 -3.57 1.12 -6.80
N THR A 84 -3.27 0.27 -5.80
CA THR A 84 -2.30 -0.82 -5.95
C THR A 84 -2.78 -1.86 -6.97
N ILE A 85 -4.07 -2.23 -6.92
CA ILE A 85 -4.67 -3.15 -7.91
C ILE A 85 -4.57 -2.57 -9.32
N PHE A 86 -4.93 -1.30 -9.49
CA PHE A 86 -4.84 -0.60 -10.78
C PHE A 86 -3.42 -0.60 -11.32
N MET A 87 -2.45 -0.16 -10.52
CA MET A 87 -1.05 -0.07 -10.92
C MET A 87 -0.48 -1.43 -11.33
N LEU A 88 -0.71 -2.45 -10.50
CA LEU A 88 -0.21 -3.81 -10.76
C LEU A 88 -0.92 -4.46 -11.96
N LYS A 89 -2.23 -4.21 -12.14
CA LYS A 89 -2.97 -4.65 -13.33
C LYS A 89 -2.36 -4.05 -14.60
N GLN A 90 -2.07 -2.76 -14.62
CA GLN A 90 -1.46 -2.11 -15.78
C GLN A 90 -0.07 -2.69 -16.09
N ALA A 91 0.78 -2.86 -15.08
CA ALA A 91 2.10 -3.47 -15.25
C ALA A 91 2.01 -4.93 -15.73
N MET A 92 1.12 -5.74 -15.14
CA MET A 92 0.97 -7.14 -15.55
C MET A 92 0.32 -7.28 -16.93
N GLN A 93 -0.45 -6.31 -17.38
CA GLN A 93 -1.07 -6.34 -18.70
C GLN A 93 -0.04 -6.30 -19.83
N THR A 94 1.11 -5.64 -19.62
CA THR A 94 2.19 -5.54 -20.62
C THR A 94 3.04 -6.81 -20.73
N LEU A 95 2.95 -7.75 -19.77
CA LEU A 95 3.70 -8.99 -19.82
C LEU A 95 3.24 -9.88 -20.99
N PRO A 96 4.16 -10.51 -21.75
CA PRO A 96 3.79 -11.41 -22.84
C PRO A 96 2.98 -12.62 -22.35
N SER A 97 1.82 -12.85 -22.95
CA SER A 97 0.97 -14.01 -22.57
C SER A 97 1.61 -15.34 -22.94
N SER A 98 2.47 -15.36 -23.96
CA SER A 98 3.21 -16.55 -24.40
C SER A 98 4.05 -17.20 -23.30
N LEU A 99 4.60 -16.41 -22.37
CA LEU A 99 5.34 -16.94 -21.21
C LEU A 99 4.45 -17.73 -20.25
N MET A 100 3.21 -17.30 -20.09
CA MET A 100 2.23 -18.00 -19.25
C MET A 100 1.71 -19.26 -19.94
N ASP A 101 1.54 -19.20 -21.27
CA ASP A 101 1.10 -20.34 -22.07
C ASP A 101 2.19 -21.42 -22.11
N ALA A 102 3.46 -21.04 -22.25
CA ALA A 102 4.58 -21.98 -22.13
C ALA A 102 4.59 -22.69 -20.76
N ALA A 103 4.44 -21.92 -19.67
CA ALA A 103 4.38 -22.53 -18.34
C ALA A 103 3.19 -23.49 -18.15
N ARG A 104 2.05 -23.24 -18.83
CA ARG A 104 0.92 -24.18 -18.83
C ARG A 104 1.21 -25.46 -19.62
N ILE A 105 1.93 -25.36 -20.74
CA ILE A 105 2.41 -26.51 -21.50
C ILE A 105 3.36 -27.35 -20.66
N ASP A 106 4.19 -26.71 -19.82
CA ASP A 106 5.07 -27.36 -18.84
C ASP A 106 4.29 -27.88 -17.58
N ALA A 107 2.98 -28.07 -17.71
CA ALA A 107 2.09 -28.58 -16.66
C ALA A 107 2.07 -27.73 -15.36
N CYS A 108 2.43 -26.45 -15.41
CA CYS A 108 2.27 -25.58 -14.26
C CYS A 108 0.79 -25.32 -13.98
N THR A 109 0.39 -25.44 -12.70
CA THR A 109 -0.93 -24.98 -12.25
C THR A 109 -1.05 -23.47 -12.38
N GLU A 110 -2.26 -22.92 -12.35
CA GLU A 110 -2.48 -21.46 -12.41
C GLU A 110 -1.79 -20.71 -11.25
N TRP A 111 -1.72 -21.31 -10.07
CA TRP A 111 -0.92 -20.80 -8.96
C TRP A 111 0.59 -20.84 -9.26
N GLY A 112 1.04 -21.91 -9.93
CA GLY A 112 2.43 -22.02 -10.40
C GLY A 112 2.78 -20.92 -11.38
N VAL A 113 1.91 -20.65 -12.36
CA VAL A 113 2.08 -19.55 -13.33
C VAL A 113 2.16 -18.19 -12.60
N TYR A 114 1.26 -17.95 -11.64
CA TYR A 114 1.27 -16.70 -10.86
C TYR A 114 2.58 -16.53 -10.07
N TRP A 115 2.97 -17.52 -9.27
CA TRP A 115 4.14 -17.41 -8.38
C TRP A 115 5.48 -17.49 -9.09
N LYS A 116 5.60 -18.40 -10.11
CA LYS A 116 6.88 -18.70 -10.75
C LYS A 116 7.16 -17.84 -11.99
N VAL A 117 6.12 -17.29 -12.64
CA VAL A 117 6.26 -16.51 -13.87
C VAL A 117 5.85 -15.07 -13.67
N VAL A 118 4.59 -14.82 -13.26
CA VAL A 118 4.03 -13.45 -13.25
C VAL A 118 4.66 -12.59 -12.16
N LEU A 119 4.72 -13.06 -10.92
CA LEU A 119 5.30 -12.29 -9.82
C LEU A 119 6.78 -11.94 -10.03
N PRO A 120 7.66 -12.88 -10.45
CA PRO A 120 9.03 -12.54 -10.76
C PRO A 120 9.18 -11.50 -11.87
N LEU A 121 8.39 -11.58 -12.93
CA LEU A 121 8.40 -10.61 -14.02
C LEU A 121 7.83 -9.24 -13.60
N ALA A 122 6.86 -9.24 -12.67
CA ALA A 122 6.25 -8.03 -12.12
C ALA A 122 7.06 -7.40 -10.96
N ARG A 123 8.20 -7.97 -10.55
CA ARG A 123 9.03 -7.47 -9.43
C ARG A 123 9.30 -5.97 -9.48
N PRO A 124 9.68 -5.36 -10.61
CA PRO A 124 9.90 -3.91 -10.64
C PRO A 124 8.65 -3.12 -10.25
N ALA A 125 7.49 -3.49 -10.79
CA ALA A 125 6.22 -2.83 -10.47
C ALA A 125 5.79 -3.07 -9.01
N LEU A 126 5.98 -4.29 -8.50
CA LEU A 126 5.74 -4.63 -7.10
C LEU A 126 6.62 -3.80 -6.16
N THR A 127 7.89 -3.62 -6.50
CA THR A 127 8.80 -2.80 -5.69
C THR A 127 8.35 -1.35 -5.66
N VAL A 128 8.00 -0.77 -6.81
CA VAL A 128 7.51 0.61 -6.88
C VAL A 128 6.21 0.76 -6.10
N ALA A 129 5.24 -0.15 -6.28
CA ALA A 129 4.00 -0.15 -5.52
C ALA A 129 4.25 -0.28 -4.02
N GLY A 130 5.18 -1.13 -3.61
CA GLY A 130 5.58 -1.32 -2.22
C GLY A 130 6.14 -0.07 -1.59
N ILE A 131 7.02 0.63 -2.29
CA ILE A 131 7.60 1.90 -1.82
C ILE A 131 6.49 2.93 -1.59
N PHE A 132 5.61 3.15 -2.58
CA PHE A 132 4.53 4.12 -2.46
C PHE A 132 3.55 3.77 -1.33
N ASN A 133 3.18 2.50 -1.17
CA ASN A 133 2.33 2.06 -0.06
C ASN A 133 3.01 2.27 1.30
N PHE A 134 4.27 1.83 1.43
CA PHE A 134 5.01 1.98 2.69
C PHE A 134 5.14 3.45 3.08
N VAL A 135 5.60 4.31 2.17
CA VAL A 135 5.75 5.76 2.42
C VAL A 135 4.40 6.40 2.76
N GLY A 136 3.33 6.05 2.03
CA GLY A 136 1.98 6.54 2.30
C GLY A 136 1.49 6.19 3.69
N HIS A 137 1.67 4.94 4.13
CA HIS A 137 1.27 4.50 5.47
C HIS A 137 2.22 4.96 6.57
N TRP A 138 3.51 5.12 6.27
CA TRP A 138 4.49 5.71 7.17
C TRP A 138 4.16 7.16 7.54
N HIS A 139 3.65 7.93 6.59
CA HIS A 139 3.21 9.31 6.78
C HIS A 139 1.72 9.44 7.12
N SER A 140 1.02 8.36 7.34
CA SER A 140 -0.41 8.39 7.65
C SER A 140 -0.67 9.16 8.96
N PHE A 141 -1.58 10.14 8.89
CA PHE A 141 -1.90 11.01 10.01
C PHE A 141 -3.40 10.98 10.37
N PHE A 142 -4.28 11.29 9.43
CA PHE A 142 -5.69 11.52 9.72
C PHE A 142 -6.41 10.28 10.28
N TRP A 143 -6.24 9.13 9.64
CA TRP A 143 -6.87 7.90 10.10
C TRP A 143 -6.37 7.45 11.48
N PRO A 144 -5.06 7.33 11.72
CA PRO A 144 -4.54 7.04 13.04
C PRO A 144 -4.96 8.06 14.12
N LEU A 145 -5.03 9.34 13.80
CA LEU A 145 -5.47 10.38 14.72
C LEU A 145 -6.90 10.14 15.22
N LEU A 146 -7.80 9.68 14.35
CA LEU A 146 -9.18 9.41 14.72
C LEU A 146 -9.34 8.12 15.51
N VAL A 147 -8.59 7.08 15.16
CA VAL A 147 -8.78 5.71 15.69
C VAL A 147 -7.99 5.46 16.97
N THR A 148 -6.95 6.29 17.26
CA THR A 148 -6.11 6.09 18.45
C THR A 148 -6.23 7.25 19.43
N SER A 149 -6.74 6.97 20.62
CA SER A 149 -6.78 7.89 21.77
C SER A 149 -5.62 7.63 22.72
N LYS A 150 -5.27 6.35 22.96
CA LYS A 150 -4.20 5.94 23.86
C LYS A 150 -2.82 6.25 23.26
N SER A 151 -1.95 6.90 24.04
CA SER A 151 -0.58 7.21 23.61
C SER A 151 0.22 5.96 23.20
N SER A 152 -0.02 4.81 23.82
CA SER A 152 0.62 3.53 23.48
C SER A 152 0.29 3.03 22.07
N MET A 153 -0.86 3.41 21.51
CA MET A 153 -1.31 2.98 20.18
C MET A 153 -1.11 4.03 19.07
N ARG A 154 -0.74 5.25 19.43
CA ARG A 154 -0.48 6.32 18.47
C ARG A 154 0.63 5.92 17.49
N LEU A 155 0.48 6.34 16.24
CA LEU A 155 1.54 6.29 15.24
C LEU A 155 2.46 7.51 15.36
N LEU A 156 3.62 7.44 14.73
CA LEU A 156 4.69 8.44 14.85
C LEU A 156 4.21 9.85 14.48
N GLN A 157 3.49 10.00 13.37
CA GLN A 157 3.03 11.31 12.91
C GLN A 157 2.02 11.94 13.88
N VAL A 158 1.13 11.14 14.47
CA VAL A 158 0.18 11.59 15.49
C VAL A 158 0.91 11.97 16.77
N GLY A 159 1.89 11.16 17.18
CA GLY A 159 2.72 11.44 18.35
C GLY A 159 3.55 12.71 18.18
N LEU A 160 4.14 12.96 17.00
CA LEU A 160 4.89 14.19 16.73
C LEU A 160 3.99 15.42 16.74
N ALA A 161 2.76 15.31 16.25
CA ALA A 161 1.80 16.41 16.28
C ALA A 161 1.41 16.81 17.72
N SER A 162 1.41 15.86 18.68
CA SER A 162 1.07 16.17 20.08
C SER A 162 2.10 17.09 20.75
N PHE A 163 3.37 17.05 20.36
CA PHE A 163 4.38 18.01 20.86
C PHE A 163 4.09 19.47 20.49
N ARG A 164 3.27 19.68 19.46
CA ARG A 164 2.87 21.03 19.05
C ARG A 164 1.65 21.55 19.81
N PHE A 165 0.80 20.67 20.34
CA PHE A 165 -0.46 21.05 20.98
C PHE A 165 -0.39 21.03 22.51
N GLU A 166 0.43 20.15 23.12
CA GLU A 166 0.44 19.94 24.55
C GLU A 166 1.36 20.90 25.32
N ASN A 167 2.42 21.48 24.70
CA ASN A 167 3.43 22.26 25.43
C ASN A 167 3.98 23.44 24.63
N ALA A 168 3.15 24.33 24.12
CA ALA A 168 3.61 25.57 23.49
C ALA A 168 4.93 25.36 22.68
N THR A 169 4.91 24.39 21.77
CA THR A 169 5.94 24.06 20.79
C THR A 169 7.32 23.69 21.39
N SER A 170 7.46 22.47 21.89
CA SER A 170 8.78 21.89 22.18
C SER A 170 9.53 21.56 20.89
N TYR A 171 10.24 22.54 20.34
CA TYR A 171 10.97 22.36 19.06
C TYR A 171 12.03 21.26 19.11
N GLY A 172 12.75 21.08 20.22
CA GLY A 172 13.80 20.08 20.36
C GLY A 172 13.30 18.65 20.11
N PRO A 173 12.35 18.13 20.91
CA PRO A 173 11.76 16.79 20.70
C PRO A 173 11.06 16.66 19.33
N MET A 174 10.41 17.71 18.84
CA MET A 174 9.74 17.69 17.54
C MET A 174 10.76 17.54 16.39
N MET A 175 11.87 18.28 16.40
CA MET A 175 12.92 18.15 15.40
C MET A 175 13.65 16.82 15.47
N ALA A 176 13.95 16.32 16.68
CA ALA A 176 14.52 14.99 16.86
C ALA A 176 13.59 13.90 16.29
N GLY A 177 12.30 13.97 16.57
CA GLY A 177 11.31 13.05 16.04
C GLY A 177 11.16 13.14 14.51
N ALA A 178 11.26 14.34 13.93
CA ALA A 178 11.26 14.53 12.48
C ALA A 178 12.47 13.86 11.81
N VAL A 179 13.66 13.98 12.39
CA VAL A 179 14.87 13.29 11.92
C VAL A 179 14.68 11.77 12.00
N ILE A 180 14.22 11.25 13.14
CA ILE A 180 13.94 9.82 13.31
C ILE A 180 12.90 9.33 12.29
N SER A 181 11.88 10.15 12.01
CA SER A 181 10.86 9.83 11.00
C SER A 181 11.42 9.75 9.57
N ALA A 182 12.45 10.52 9.24
CA ALA A 182 13.06 10.53 7.91
C ALA A 182 13.97 9.32 7.67
N LEU A 183 14.62 8.78 8.71
CA LEU A 183 15.63 7.72 8.57
C LEU A 183 15.16 6.47 7.83
N PRO A 184 13.99 5.84 8.15
CA PRO A 184 13.56 4.64 7.45
C PRO A 184 13.30 4.87 5.96
N ILE A 185 12.80 6.05 5.60
CA ILE A 185 12.54 6.40 4.20
C ILE A 185 13.84 6.60 3.45
N ILE A 186 14.82 7.27 4.07
CA ILE A 186 16.15 7.47 3.50
C ILE A 186 16.82 6.10 3.27
N VAL A 187 16.81 5.22 4.28
CA VAL A 187 17.36 3.86 4.16
C VAL A 187 16.67 3.07 3.06
N MET A 188 15.35 3.11 3.01
CA MET A 188 14.57 2.43 1.98
C MET A 188 14.89 2.99 0.58
N PHE A 189 15.04 4.30 0.43
CA PHE A 189 15.41 4.93 -0.84
C PHE A 189 16.76 4.43 -1.33
N PHE A 190 17.81 4.47 -0.50
CA PHE A 190 19.14 3.96 -0.89
C PHE A 190 19.15 2.47 -1.19
N ALA A 191 18.37 1.66 -0.45
CA ALA A 191 18.28 0.23 -0.70
C ALA A 191 17.56 -0.11 -2.02
N LEU A 192 16.58 0.69 -2.43
CA LEU A 192 15.67 0.39 -3.54
C LEU A 192 15.85 1.30 -4.76
N GLN A 193 16.76 2.29 -4.73
CA GLN A 193 16.96 3.27 -5.81
C GLN A 193 17.20 2.63 -7.19
N ARG A 194 17.90 1.48 -7.25
CA ARG A 194 18.14 0.76 -8.51
C ARG A 194 16.86 0.31 -9.22
N PHE A 195 15.80 0.00 -8.46
CA PHE A 195 14.52 -0.41 -9.02
C PHE A 195 13.70 0.79 -9.52
N PHE A 196 13.91 1.96 -8.92
CA PHE A 196 13.33 3.21 -9.40
C PHE A 196 13.85 3.59 -10.78
N LEU A 197 15.17 3.50 -10.97
CA LEU A 197 15.81 3.84 -12.24
C LEU A 197 15.36 2.88 -13.37
N GLN A 198 15.22 1.59 -13.08
CA GLN A 198 14.73 0.61 -14.05
C GLN A 198 13.27 0.84 -14.48
N GLY A 199 12.41 1.29 -13.56
CA GLY A 199 11.00 1.61 -13.87
C GLY A 199 10.83 2.84 -14.76
N LEU A 200 11.70 3.83 -14.65
CA LEU A 200 11.68 5.05 -15.46
C LEU A 200 12.22 4.83 -16.89
N THR A 201 13.19 3.94 -17.06
CA THR A 201 13.80 3.67 -18.38
C THR A 201 12.91 2.83 -19.30
N VAL A 202 12.04 1.98 -18.77
CA VAL A 202 11.10 1.19 -19.58
C VAL A 202 10.05 2.07 -20.29
N GLY A 203 9.76 3.27 -19.77
CA GLY A 203 8.90 4.27 -20.40
C GLY A 203 9.59 5.15 -21.45
N ALA A 204 10.92 5.26 -21.40
CA ALA A 204 11.69 6.19 -22.23
C ALA A 204 12.19 5.60 -23.57
N ILE A 205 12.11 4.27 -23.75
CA ILE A 205 12.61 3.57 -24.98
C ILE A 205 11.47 3.28 -25.97
N LYS A 206 10.42 4.07 -25.98
CA LYS A 206 9.41 4.10 -27.04
C LYS A 206 9.49 5.43 -27.78
N GLY A 207 10.63 5.68 -28.39
CA GLY A 207 10.88 6.70 -29.38
C GLY A 207 11.62 6.06 -30.53
#